data_f570507f36c39dfe1e90fa62113e60f9
#
_entry.id   f570507f36c39dfe1e90fa62113e60f9
#
_cell.length_a   1.000
_cell.length_b   1.000
_cell.length_c   1.000
_cell.angle_alpha   90.00
_cell.angle_beta   90.00
_cell.angle_gamma   90.00
#
_symmetry.space_group_name_H-M   'P 1'
#
loop_
_entity.id
_entity.type
_entity.pdbx_description
1 polymer ?
#
loop_
_entity_poly.entity_id
_entity_poly.type
_entity_poly.pdbx_seq_one_letter_code
_entity_poly.pdbx_strand_id
1 'polypeptide(L)'
;MKERKEVDGFTLCAVHCEHGIRGENSRADAKFVADFCKKNRIPLFNFSENCPDLAAKEKISLETAAREFRRQSFAALLKDGKADLIATAHHADDEAETVLFHLLRGASLTGAGGMKDESDRIIRPLLNVTKADILDYIRANSLSYRTDETNFEADVSRNKLRLEALPLLETIVPGSAENLARFSRTARKDDEFLYRLSEKLLTSEKDPQGGVRRIFVQYSEEEPLFFRACVTAMKTLGVTKDYTYAHLSSLRSLFTSDGAQTGKEISLPCGIRAKRRYDRLAFYLSEANKNGDAESAKSAQNVEKFRLGETDFLGKKILITEDKAAAENFSEKHGGAKILYADEEKTSRCVLRARRAGDMIEKFGGGRKALKKYLTDKKISAEESAMLPLFCEGNDVKIICGTEISESVKVTENTKKIVYVVSCTAD
;
A
#
# COMPACT_ATOMS: atom_id res chain seq x y z
N MET A 1 28.10 -10.40 -20.44
CA MET A 1 27.10 -11.48 -20.29
C MET A 1 27.40 -12.70 -21.18
N LYS A 2 27.68 -12.54 -22.48
CA LYS A 2 27.98 -13.68 -23.38
C LYS A 2 29.14 -14.56 -22.85
N GLU A 3 30.25 -13.97 -22.45
CA GLU A 3 31.41 -14.67 -21.92
C GLU A 3 31.18 -15.30 -20.54
N ARG A 4 30.27 -14.69 -19.75
CA ARG A 4 29.97 -15.14 -18.37
C ARG A 4 28.94 -16.27 -18.32
N LYS A 5 28.10 -16.45 -19.37
CA LYS A 5 27.01 -17.42 -19.35
C LYS A 5 27.45 -18.87 -19.06
N GLU A 6 28.64 -19.24 -19.57
CA GLU A 6 29.18 -20.59 -19.36
C GLU A 6 29.79 -20.77 -17.98
N VAL A 7 30.36 -19.69 -17.43
CA VAL A 7 30.98 -19.68 -16.10
C VAL A 7 29.90 -19.63 -15.00
N ASP A 8 28.88 -18.79 -15.19
CA ASP A 8 27.85 -18.54 -14.19
C ASP A 8 26.61 -19.43 -14.38
N GLY A 9 26.57 -20.27 -15.43
CA GLY A 9 25.53 -21.29 -15.64
C GLY A 9 24.15 -20.74 -16.01
N PHE A 10 24.05 -19.59 -16.69
CA PHE A 10 22.77 -19.04 -17.15
C PHE A 10 22.60 -19.13 -18.67
N THR A 11 21.36 -19.15 -19.15
CA THR A 11 21.04 -18.98 -20.56
C THR A 11 20.88 -17.51 -20.91
N LEU A 12 21.32 -17.13 -22.13
CA LEU A 12 21.24 -15.75 -22.62
C LEU A 12 20.37 -15.67 -23.86
N CYS A 13 19.38 -14.81 -23.86
CA CYS A 13 18.63 -14.40 -25.03
C CYS A 13 18.65 -12.85 -25.12
N ALA A 14 18.31 -12.33 -26.28
CA ALA A 14 18.19 -10.89 -26.52
C ALA A 14 16.72 -10.53 -26.80
N VAL A 15 16.33 -9.31 -26.49
CA VAL A 15 15.06 -8.71 -26.87
C VAL A 15 15.31 -7.40 -27.60
N HIS A 16 14.64 -7.20 -28.73
CA HIS A 16 14.63 -5.95 -29.46
C HIS A 16 13.19 -5.44 -29.56
N CYS A 17 12.99 -4.16 -29.22
CA CYS A 17 11.70 -3.48 -29.32
C CYS A 17 11.81 -2.38 -30.40
N GLU A 18 11.15 -2.57 -31.51
CA GLU A 18 11.07 -1.58 -32.57
C GLU A 18 9.86 -0.69 -32.34
N HIS A 19 10.11 0.62 -32.18
CA HIS A 19 9.07 1.59 -31.77
C HIS A 19 8.34 2.25 -32.95
N GLY A 20 8.73 1.98 -34.21
CA GLY A 20 8.12 2.54 -35.40
C GLY A 20 8.32 4.07 -35.57
N ILE A 21 9.29 4.68 -34.88
CA ILE A 21 9.47 6.14 -34.83
C ILE A 21 10.29 6.63 -36.00
N ARG A 22 11.34 5.91 -36.44
CA ARG A 22 12.38 6.42 -37.35
C ARG A 22 12.42 5.72 -38.71
N GLY A 23 11.35 5.03 -39.11
CA GLY A 23 11.24 4.39 -40.43
C GLY A 23 12.44 3.49 -40.79
N GLU A 24 13.23 3.87 -41.78
CA GLU A 24 14.37 3.06 -42.26
C GLU A 24 15.50 2.92 -41.25
N ASN A 25 15.76 3.93 -40.43
CA ASN A 25 16.79 3.85 -39.39
C ASN A 25 16.42 2.82 -38.31
N SER A 26 15.14 2.72 -37.90
CA SER A 26 14.68 1.68 -36.97
C SER A 26 14.86 0.27 -37.57
N ARG A 27 14.60 0.08 -38.88
CA ARG A 27 14.84 -1.19 -39.57
C ARG A 27 16.32 -1.55 -39.65
N ALA A 28 17.18 -0.55 -39.88
CA ALA A 28 18.63 -0.76 -39.91
C ALA A 28 19.16 -1.16 -38.52
N ASP A 29 18.62 -0.59 -37.43
CA ASP A 29 18.94 -0.98 -36.07
C ASP A 29 18.47 -2.41 -35.75
N ALA A 30 17.25 -2.75 -36.11
CA ALA A 30 16.71 -4.10 -35.96
C ALA A 30 17.56 -5.15 -36.70
N LYS A 31 17.98 -4.83 -37.93
CA LYS A 31 18.87 -5.69 -38.73
C LYS A 31 20.24 -5.84 -38.06
N PHE A 32 20.84 -4.77 -37.57
CA PHE A 32 22.11 -4.81 -36.86
C PHE A 32 22.05 -5.73 -35.65
N VAL A 33 20.99 -5.60 -34.84
CA VAL A 33 20.77 -6.46 -33.65
C VAL A 33 20.58 -7.93 -34.08
N ALA A 34 19.80 -8.17 -35.12
CA ALA A 34 19.55 -9.52 -35.63
C ALA A 34 20.84 -10.19 -36.14
N ASP A 35 21.65 -9.47 -36.93
CA ASP A 35 22.93 -9.96 -37.44
C ASP A 35 23.93 -10.23 -36.32
N PHE A 36 23.99 -9.35 -35.30
CA PHE A 36 24.80 -9.53 -34.11
C PHE A 36 24.38 -10.78 -33.32
N CYS A 37 23.11 -10.96 -33.08
CA CYS A 37 22.56 -12.12 -32.37
C CYS A 37 22.83 -13.41 -33.12
N LYS A 38 22.62 -13.42 -34.44
CA LYS A 38 22.90 -14.57 -35.31
C LYS A 38 24.38 -14.96 -35.27
N LYS A 39 25.30 -13.99 -35.45
CA LYS A 39 26.74 -14.19 -35.38
C LYS A 39 27.18 -14.79 -34.05
N ASN A 40 26.55 -14.38 -32.96
CA ASN A 40 26.90 -14.80 -31.59
C ASN A 40 26.08 -15.98 -31.05
N ARG A 41 25.17 -16.55 -31.87
CA ARG A 41 24.28 -17.66 -31.50
C ARG A 41 23.43 -17.31 -30.25
N ILE A 42 22.89 -16.09 -30.22
CA ILE A 42 22.01 -15.61 -29.14
C ILE A 42 20.57 -15.64 -29.68
N PRO A 43 19.63 -16.37 -29.07
CA PRO A 43 18.22 -16.29 -29.42
C PRO A 43 17.72 -14.86 -29.32
N LEU A 44 16.95 -14.38 -30.32
CA LEU A 44 16.41 -13.03 -30.36
C LEU A 44 14.89 -13.03 -30.38
N PHE A 45 14.28 -12.30 -29.47
CA PHE A 45 12.86 -11.96 -29.46
C PHE A 45 12.67 -10.56 -30.02
N ASN A 46 11.82 -10.41 -31.04
CA ASN A 46 11.50 -9.12 -31.65
C ASN A 46 10.06 -8.76 -31.33
N PHE A 47 9.88 -7.53 -30.87
CA PHE A 47 8.59 -6.88 -30.70
C PHE A 47 8.58 -5.61 -31.54
N SER A 48 7.45 -5.32 -32.20
CA SER A 48 7.28 -4.11 -33.02
C SER A 48 5.95 -3.46 -32.69
N GLU A 49 5.92 -2.15 -32.55
CA GLU A 49 4.73 -1.35 -32.31
C GLU A 49 4.87 0.02 -32.99
N ASN A 50 3.77 0.59 -33.48
CA ASN A 50 3.72 1.96 -33.94
C ASN A 50 3.47 2.91 -32.74
N CYS A 51 4.53 3.27 -32.03
CA CYS A 51 4.44 4.13 -30.87
C CYS A 51 3.86 5.52 -31.14
N PRO A 52 4.07 6.18 -32.29
CA PRO A 52 3.34 7.40 -32.68
C PRO A 52 1.81 7.24 -32.65
N ASP A 53 1.28 6.18 -33.23
CA ASP A 53 -0.16 5.90 -33.24
C ASP A 53 -0.68 5.57 -31.83
N LEU A 54 0.09 4.82 -31.07
CA LEU A 54 -0.21 4.49 -29.66
C LEU A 54 -0.27 5.78 -28.80
N ALA A 55 0.71 6.68 -28.96
CA ALA A 55 0.76 7.96 -28.27
C ALA A 55 -0.45 8.84 -28.57
N ALA A 56 -0.84 8.92 -29.85
CA ALA A 56 -2.02 9.67 -30.29
C ALA A 56 -3.32 9.09 -29.71
N LYS A 57 -3.47 7.76 -29.76
CA LYS A 57 -4.66 7.03 -29.27
C LYS A 57 -4.84 7.21 -27.76
N GLU A 58 -3.78 7.05 -27.00
CA GLU A 58 -3.82 7.10 -25.53
C GLU A 58 -3.62 8.52 -24.96
N LYS A 59 -3.38 9.51 -25.82
CA LYS A 59 -3.12 10.92 -25.44
C LYS A 59 -1.95 11.07 -24.45
N ILE A 60 -0.87 10.34 -24.69
CA ILE A 60 0.36 10.35 -23.91
C ILE A 60 1.52 10.81 -24.77
N SER A 61 2.66 11.16 -24.14
CA SER A 61 3.87 11.53 -24.90
C SER A 61 4.45 10.31 -25.63
N LEU A 62 5.14 10.56 -26.76
CA LEU A 62 5.81 9.52 -27.53
C LEU A 62 6.82 8.73 -26.69
N GLU A 63 7.58 9.42 -25.82
CA GLU A 63 8.50 8.77 -24.86
C GLU A 63 7.75 7.83 -23.91
N THR A 64 6.60 8.28 -23.40
CA THR A 64 5.76 7.44 -22.50
C THR A 64 5.24 6.22 -23.24
N ALA A 65 4.76 6.36 -24.47
CA ALA A 65 4.27 5.25 -25.30
C ALA A 65 5.38 4.23 -25.58
N ALA A 66 6.56 4.69 -26.00
CA ALA A 66 7.70 3.82 -26.25
C ALA A 66 8.19 3.09 -24.99
N ARG A 67 8.19 3.77 -23.84
CA ARG A 67 8.55 3.17 -22.55
C ARG A 67 7.55 2.14 -22.11
N GLU A 68 6.25 2.41 -22.26
CA GLU A 68 5.17 1.49 -21.90
C GLU A 68 5.19 0.24 -22.78
N PHE A 69 5.33 0.39 -24.10
CA PHE A 69 5.48 -0.72 -25.03
C PHE A 69 6.66 -1.64 -24.64
N ARG A 70 7.83 -1.06 -24.37
CA ARG A 70 9.01 -1.83 -23.92
C ARG A 70 8.74 -2.58 -22.62
N ARG A 71 8.08 -1.93 -21.65
CA ARG A 71 7.70 -2.54 -20.37
C ARG A 71 6.75 -3.73 -20.56
N GLN A 72 5.76 -3.59 -21.45
CA GLN A 72 4.82 -4.67 -21.78
C GLN A 72 5.52 -5.83 -22.48
N SER A 73 6.45 -5.55 -23.40
CA SER A 73 7.25 -6.59 -24.06
C SER A 73 8.10 -7.39 -23.06
N PHE A 74 8.72 -6.72 -22.10
CA PHE A 74 9.48 -7.37 -21.02
C PHE A 74 8.56 -8.21 -20.12
N ALA A 75 7.41 -7.66 -19.74
CA ALA A 75 6.44 -8.37 -18.91
C ALA A 75 5.90 -9.64 -19.61
N ALA A 76 5.68 -9.59 -20.92
CA ALA A 76 5.26 -10.74 -21.71
C ALA A 76 6.31 -11.87 -21.67
N LEU A 77 7.59 -11.55 -21.90
CA LEU A 77 8.69 -12.54 -21.83
C LEU A 77 8.79 -13.21 -20.46
N LEU A 78 8.68 -12.41 -19.37
CA LEU A 78 8.73 -12.91 -18.00
C LEU A 78 7.51 -13.77 -17.67
N LYS A 79 6.32 -13.39 -18.14
CA LYS A 79 5.06 -14.12 -17.92
C LYS A 79 5.05 -15.46 -18.66
N ASP A 80 5.56 -15.47 -19.89
CA ASP A 80 5.61 -16.66 -20.73
C ASP A 80 6.75 -17.63 -20.36
N GLY A 81 7.52 -17.32 -19.31
CA GLY A 81 8.66 -18.12 -18.87
C GLY A 81 9.81 -18.18 -19.89
N LYS A 82 9.88 -17.19 -20.82
CA LYS A 82 10.97 -17.09 -21.80
C LYS A 82 12.22 -16.45 -21.23
N ALA A 83 12.07 -15.73 -20.12
CA ALA A 83 13.15 -15.16 -19.34
C ALA A 83 12.78 -15.14 -17.86
N ASP A 84 13.77 -15.29 -16.98
CA ASP A 84 13.61 -15.14 -15.54
C ASP A 84 13.93 -13.70 -15.09
N LEU A 85 14.89 -13.06 -15.79
CA LEU A 85 15.36 -11.70 -15.55
C LEU A 85 15.56 -10.96 -16.87
N ILE A 86 15.35 -9.66 -16.85
CA ILE A 86 15.65 -8.73 -17.95
C ILE A 86 16.86 -7.89 -17.56
N ALA A 87 17.93 -7.92 -18.36
CA ALA A 87 19.07 -7.04 -18.18
C ALA A 87 18.95 -5.82 -19.09
N THR A 88 19.11 -4.62 -18.52
CA THR A 88 19.14 -3.36 -19.29
C THR A 88 20.51 -2.70 -19.18
N ALA A 89 20.91 -1.97 -20.22
CA ALA A 89 22.22 -1.33 -20.31
C ALA A 89 22.27 0.10 -19.75
N HIS A 90 21.44 0.39 -18.73
CA HIS A 90 21.57 1.68 -18.03
C HIS A 90 22.93 1.75 -17.34
N HIS A 91 23.58 2.91 -17.42
CA HIS A 91 24.91 3.16 -16.90
C HIS A 91 24.94 4.37 -15.94
N ALA A 92 26.12 4.70 -15.39
CA ALA A 92 26.24 5.73 -14.37
C ALA A 92 25.78 7.11 -14.81
N ASP A 93 25.98 7.46 -16.08
CA ASP A 93 25.51 8.75 -16.63
C ASP A 93 23.98 8.80 -16.72
N ASP A 94 23.30 7.69 -17.06
CA ASP A 94 21.82 7.61 -17.04
C ASP A 94 21.29 7.76 -15.61
N GLU A 95 22.03 7.24 -14.62
CA GLU A 95 21.72 7.41 -13.20
C GLU A 95 21.86 8.89 -12.81
N ALA A 96 22.95 9.56 -13.20
CA ALA A 96 23.16 10.97 -12.93
C ALA A 96 22.05 11.85 -13.54
N GLU A 97 21.63 11.57 -14.78
CA GLU A 97 20.50 12.23 -15.43
C GLU A 97 19.22 12.06 -14.62
N THR A 98 18.95 10.83 -14.19
CA THR A 98 17.73 10.50 -13.44
C THR A 98 17.71 11.21 -12.09
N VAL A 99 18.82 11.20 -11.37
CA VAL A 99 18.97 11.87 -10.08
C VAL A 99 18.81 13.38 -10.22
N LEU A 100 19.51 13.98 -11.17
CA LEU A 100 19.44 15.43 -11.41
C LEU A 100 18.00 15.83 -11.80
N PHE A 101 17.36 15.09 -12.68
CA PHE A 101 15.97 15.34 -13.07
C PHE A 101 15.01 15.29 -11.88
N HIS A 102 15.17 14.31 -11.00
CA HIS A 102 14.36 14.19 -9.81
C HIS A 102 14.59 15.32 -8.81
N LEU A 103 15.85 15.69 -8.56
CA LEU A 103 16.21 16.79 -7.67
C LEU A 103 15.62 18.13 -8.14
N LEU A 104 15.71 18.42 -9.45
CA LEU A 104 15.13 19.64 -10.04
C LEU A 104 13.59 19.68 -9.94
N ARG A 105 12.95 18.54 -9.79
CA ARG A 105 11.50 18.43 -9.55
C ARG A 105 11.13 18.40 -8.05
N GLY A 106 12.06 18.62 -7.16
CA GLY A 106 11.82 18.66 -5.72
C GLY A 106 11.61 17.27 -5.09
N ALA A 107 12.27 16.26 -5.65
CA ALA A 107 12.16 14.90 -5.08
C ALA A 107 12.80 14.78 -3.70
N SER A 108 12.18 13.97 -2.85
CA SER A 108 12.75 13.52 -1.57
C SER A 108 13.86 12.48 -1.79
N LEU A 109 14.42 11.93 -0.68
CA LEU A 109 15.41 10.84 -0.73
C LEU A 109 14.98 9.66 -1.62
N THR A 110 13.69 9.31 -1.62
CA THR A 110 13.16 8.23 -2.48
C THR A 110 13.41 8.52 -3.97
N GLY A 111 13.16 9.74 -4.42
CA GLY A 111 13.44 10.14 -5.81
C GLY A 111 14.93 10.35 -6.08
N ALA A 112 15.66 10.90 -5.11
CA ALA A 112 17.11 11.09 -5.19
C ALA A 112 17.88 9.77 -5.18
N GLY A 113 17.29 8.68 -4.66
CA GLY A 113 17.83 7.33 -4.72
C GLY A 113 17.93 6.73 -6.12
N GLY A 114 17.42 7.41 -7.16
CA GLY A 114 17.60 7.05 -8.56
C GLY A 114 17.08 5.66 -8.93
N MET A 115 17.77 5.00 -9.86
CA MET A 115 17.43 3.64 -10.31
C MET A 115 18.03 2.59 -9.37
N LYS A 116 17.28 1.53 -9.10
CA LYS A 116 17.79 0.36 -8.35
C LYS A 116 18.62 -0.54 -9.27
N ASP A 117 19.66 -1.18 -8.72
CA ASP A 117 20.45 -2.21 -9.43
C ASP A 117 19.54 -3.35 -9.89
N GLU A 118 18.53 -3.69 -9.07
CA GLU A 118 17.51 -4.68 -9.37
C GLU A 118 16.13 -4.20 -8.90
N SER A 119 15.11 -4.34 -9.76
CA SER A 119 13.71 -4.09 -9.43
C SER A 119 12.79 -4.82 -10.40
N ASP A 120 11.72 -5.45 -9.90
CA ASP A 120 10.69 -6.09 -10.74
C ASP A 120 11.27 -7.06 -11.80
N ARG A 121 12.26 -7.87 -11.41
CA ARG A 121 13.00 -8.79 -12.30
C ARG A 121 13.80 -8.09 -13.43
N ILE A 122 14.08 -6.80 -13.26
CA ILE A 122 14.96 -6.04 -14.16
C ILE A 122 16.26 -5.75 -13.43
N ILE A 123 17.37 -6.18 -13.99
CA ILE A 123 18.72 -5.92 -13.49
C ILE A 123 19.45 -4.90 -14.36
N ARG A 124 20.37 -4.12 -13.76
CA ARG A 124 21.14 -3.07 -14.43
C ARG A 124 22.64 -3.27 -14.17
N PRO A 125 23.26 -4.24 -14.85
CA PRO A 125 24.64 -4.63 -14.55
C PRO A 125 25.68 -3.53 -14.79
N LEU A 126 25.35 -2.53 -15.60
CA LEU A 126 26.25 -1.42 -15.95
C LEU A 126 25.97 -0.13 -15.15
N LEU A 127 25.04 -0.15 -14.18
CA LEU A 127 24.61 1.08 -13.47
C LEU A 127 25.75 1.80 -12.73
N ASN A 128 26.82 1.09 -12.42
CA ASN A 128 28.02 1.61 -11.75
C ASN A 128 29.21 1.84 -12.70
N VAL A 129 29.00 1.68 -14.00
CA VAL A 129 30.03 1.84 -15.05
C VAL A 129 29.75 3.12 -15.80
N THR A 130 30.77 3.94 -16.05
CA THR A 130 30.63 5.19 -16.82
C THR A 130 30.48 4.91 -18.32
N LYS A 131 29.89 5.86 -19.05
CA LYS A 131 29.85 5.78 -20.52
C LYS A 131 31.25 5.77 -21.12
N ALA A 132 32.20 6.48 -20.50
CA ALA A 132 33.59 6.50 -20.91
C ALA A 132 34.21 5.08 -20.83
N ASP A 133 34.06 4.40 -19.72
CA ASP A 133 34.55 3.02 -19.53
C ASP A 133 33.93 2.06 -20.56
N ILE A 134 32.64 2.22 -20.87
CA ILE A 134 31.95 1.41 -21.87
C ILE A 134 32.54 1.65 -23.27
N LEU A 135 32.81 2.92 -23.64
CA LEU A 135 33.41 3.25 -24.91
C LEU A 135 34.84 2.74 -25.00
N ASP A 136 35.61 2.78 -23.91
CA ASP A 136 36.97 2.23 -23.86
C ASP A 136 36.95 0.72 -24.05
N TYR A 137 36.02 0.02 -23.38
CA TYR A 137 35.82 -1.42 -23.58
C TYR A 137 35.46 -1.77 -25.02
N ILE A 138 34.55 -1.00 -25.65
CA ILE A 138 34.15 -1.17 -27.06
C ILE A 138 35.37 -1.01 -27.97
N ARG A 139 36.20 0.01 -27.74
CA ARG A 139 37.43 0.27 -28.52
C ARG A 139 38.45 -0.84 -28.37
N ALA A 140 38.74 -1.23 -27.11
CA ALA A 140 39.69 -2.29 -26.81
C ALA A 140 39.34 -3.65 -27.43
N ASN A 141 38.03 -3.94 -27.55
CA ASN A 141 37.54 -5.20 -28.11
C ASN A 141 37.09 -5.08 -29.58
N SER A 142 37.32 -3.96 -30.23
CA SER A 142 36.94 -3.71 -31.65
C SER A 142 35.46 -4.04 -31.94
N LEU A 143 34.56 -3.68 -30.99
CA LEU A 143 33.14 -3.94 -31.11
C LEU A 143 32.45 -2.87 -31.98
N SER A 144 31.54 -3.31 -32.85
CA SER A 144 30.71 -2.40 -33.62
C SER A 144 29.50 -1.99 -32.79
N TYR A 145 29.06 -0.75 -32.90
CA TYR A 145 27.82 -0.24 -32.30
C TYR A 145 27.14 0.75 -33.23
N ARG A 146 25.88 1.03 -33.00
CA ARG A 146 25.14 2.08 -33.70
C ARG A 146 24.78 3.19 -32.73
N THR A 147 24.89 4.42 -33.21
CA THR A 147 24.47 5.59 -32.44
C THR A 147 23.04 5.95 -32.82
N ASP A 148 22.21 6.16 -31.83
CA ASP A 148 20.84 6.63 -31.99
C ASP A 148 20.86 8.15 -32.14
N GLU A 149 20.49 8.67 -33.34
CA GLU A 149 20.51 10.09 -33.66
C GLU A 149 19.50 10.90 -32.83
N THR A 150 18.41 10.32 -32.36
CA THR A 150 17.44 10.99 -31.48
C THR A 150 18.00 11.34 -30.09
N ASN A 151 19.12 10.76 -29.71
CA ASN A 151 19.86 11.18 -28.53
C ASN A 151 20.39 12.61 -28.59
N PHE A 152 20.44 13.22 -29.79
CA PHE A 152 20.92 14.60 -30.00
C PHE A 152 19.78 15.63 -30.11
N GLU A 153 18.49 15.21 -30.06
CA GLU A 153 17.37 16.13 -30.07
C GLU A 153 17.12 16.70 -28.68
N ALA A 154 17.35 18.01 -28.49
CA ALA A 154 17.31 18.69 -27.20
C ALA A 154 15.88 19.03 -26.68
N ASP A 155 14.83 18.65 -27.40
CA ASP A 155 13.46 19.07 -27.09
C ASP A 155 12.84 18.39 -25.84
N VAL A 156 13.39 17.26 -25.40
CA VAL A 156 12.94 16.59 -24.22
C VAL A 156 13.79 16.98 -23.02
N SER A 157 13.18 17.25 -21.87
CA SER A 157 13.87 17.72 -20.65
C SER A 157 15.09 16.87 -20.26
N ARG A 158 15.03 15.55 -20.45
CA ARG A 158 16.15 14.64 -20.19
C ARG A 158 17.30 14.83 -21.17
N ASN A 159 17.01 15.03 -22.45
CA ASN A 159 18.05 15.29 -23.46
C ASN A 159 18.76 16.62 -23.18
N LYS A 160 18.05 17.65 -22.71
CA LYS A 160 18.70 18.90 -22.27
C LYS A 160 19.64 18.68 -21.07
N LEU A 161 19.24 17.85 -20.12
CA LEU A 161 20.13 17.50 -19.00
C LEU A 161 21.38 16.78 -19.50
N ARG A 162 21.24 15.82 -20.40
CA ARG A 162 22.34 15.05 -20.99
C ARG A 162 23.29 15.92 -21.85
N LEU A 163 22.74 16.77 -22.73
CA LEU A 163 23.49 17.48 -23.73
C LEU A 163 24.03 18.83 -23.24
N GLU A 164 23.39 19.46 -22.29
CA GLU A 164 23.71 20.81 -21.84
C GLU A 164 24.11 20.85 -20.35
N ALA A 165 23.23 20.37 -19.45
CA ALA A 165 23.43 20.57 -18.01
C ALA A 165 24.58 19.71 -17.45
N LEU A 166 24.60 18.41 -17.71
CA LEU A 166 25.67 17.54 -17.20
C LEU A 166 27.04 17.90 -17.74
N PRO A 167 27.23 18.18 -19.07
CA PRO A 167 28.51 18.66 -19.55
C PRO A 167 28.94 20.00 -18.92
N LEU A 168 28.00 20.91 -18.67
CA LEU A 168 28.30 22.15 -17.96
C LEU A 168 28.75 21.89 -16.51
N LEU A 169 28.04 21.00 -15.79
CA LEU A 169 28.42 20.62 -14.43
C LEU A 169 29.81 19.97 -14.39
N GLU A 170 30.16 19.16 -15.38
CA GLU A 170 31.50 18.57 -15.50
C GLU A 170 32.62 19.63 -15.68
N THR A 171 32.33 20.77 -16.36
CA THR A 171 33.31 21.87 -16.46
C THR A 171 33.47 22.62 -15.13
N ILE A 172 32.44 22.66 -14.30
CA ILE A 172 32.46 23.36 -13.01
C ILE A 172 33.07 22.45 -11.93
N VAL A 173 32.63 21.20 -11.88
CA VAL A 173 33.12 20.18 -10.93
C VAL A 173 33.39 18.89 -11.68
N PRO A 174 34.65 18.62 -12.08
CA PRO A 174 35.00 17.36 -12.73
C PRO A 174 34.55 16.15 -11.90
N GLY A 175 33.97 15.14 -12.55
CA GLY A 175 33.38 13.96 -11.89
C GLY A 175 31.98 14.20 -11.33
N SER A 176 31.29 15.26 -11.73
CA SER A 176 29.94 15.59 -11.22
C SER A 176 28.91 14.48 -11.50
N ALA A 177 28.95 13.82 -12.68
CA ALA A 177 28.06 12.70 -12.99
C ALA A 177 28.30 11.50 -12.05
N GLU A 178 29.55 11.14 -11.80
CA GLU A 178 29.92 10.07 -10.86
C GLU A 178 29.51 10.44 -9.41
N ASN A 179 29.69 11.72 -9.05
CA ASN A 179 29.30 12.21 -7.73
C ASN A 179 27.79 12.12 -7.52
N LEU A 180 26.99 12.46 -8.53
CA LEU A 180 25.53 12.29 -8.50
C LEU A 180 25.13 10.83 -8.40
N ALA A 181 25.75 9.93 -9.17
CA ALA A 181 25.51 8.48 -9.09
C ALA A 181 25.92 7.91 -7.71
N ARG A 182 27.01 8.41 -7.10
CA ARG A 182 27.41 8.03 -5.75
C ARG A 182 26.45 8.54 -4.69
N PHE A 183 26.00 9.78 -4.81
CA PHE A 183 24.98 10.36 -3.94
C PHE A 183 23.69 9.54 -3.96
N SER A 184 23.21 9.13 -5.15
CA SER A 184 21.97 8.34 -5.25
C SER A 184 22.06 7.02 -4.49
N ARG A 185 23.22 6.32 -4.56
CA ARG A 185 23.43 5.07 -3.82
C ARG A 185 23.36 5.26 -2.30
N THR A 186 23.91 6.36 -1.80
CA THR A 186 23.86 6.70 -0.36
C THR A 186 22.43 7.06 0.04
N ALA A 187 21.79 7.97 -0.71
CA ALA A 187 20.42 8.39 -0.47
C ALA A 187 19.44 7.19 -0.48
N ARG A 188 19.66 6.22 -1.37
CA ARG A 188 18.86 5.00 -1.42
C ARG A 188 19.00 4.14 -0.17
N LYS A 189 20.24 3.94 0.32
CA LYS A 189 20.49 3.16 1.55
C LYS A 189 19.83 3.81 2.76
N ASP A 190 19.92 5.14 2.87
CA ASP A 190 19.29 5.89 3.95
C ASP A 190 17.76 5.82 3.85
N ASP A 191 17.21 5.94 2.64
CA ASP A 191 15.77 5.82 2.40
C ASP A 191 15.25 4.42 2.73
N GLU A 192 15.94 3.37 2.32
CA GLU A 192 15.61 1.97 2.63
C GLU A 192 15.66 1.70 4.15
N PHE A 193 16.62 2.28 4.85
CA PHE A 193 16.69 2.20 6.31
C PHE A 193 15.48 2.87 6.95
N LEU A 194 15.12 4.07 6.52
CA LEU A 194 13.93 4.79 7.01
C LEU A 194 12.63 4.06 6.69
N TYR A 195 12.52 3.43 5.51
CA TYR A 195 11.36 2.58 5.17
C TYR A 195 11.23 1.40 6.13
N ARG A 196 12.31 0.67 6.41
CA ARG A 196 12.30 -0.44 7.39
C ARG A 196 11.86 0.02 8.78
N LEU A 197 12.33 1.19 9.23
CA LEU A 197 11.88 1.76 10.51
C LEU A 197 10.39 2.10 10.48
N SER A 198 9.88 2.61 9.36
CA SER A 198 8.48 2.99 9.22
C SER A 198 7.51 1.80 9.19
N GLU A 199 7.98 0.58 8.88
CA GLU A 199 7.16 -0.65 8.88
C GLU A 199 6.54 -0.91 10.25
N LYS A 200 7.20 -0.51 11.34
CA LYS A 200 6.69 -0.65 12.72
C LYS A 200 5.41 0.17 12.96
N LEU A 201 5.14 1.16 12.13
CA LEU A 201 3.94 1.99 12.21
C LEU A 201 2.74 1.37 11.47
N LEU A 202 2.94 0.25 10.76
CA LEU A 202 1.95 -0.37 9.89
C LEU A 202 1.29 -1.58 10.54
N THR A 203 -0.03 -1.64 10.44
CA THR A 203 -0.82 -2.85 10.70
C THR A 203 -1.87 -3.00 9.61
N SER A 204 -2.30 -4.24 9.32
CA SER A 204 -3.29 -4.48 8.26
C SER A 204 -4.44 -5.34 8.77
N GLU A 205 -5.64 -5.05 8.29
CA GLU A 205 -6.84 -5.86 8.42
C GLU A 205 -7.10 -6.56 7.08
N LYS A 206 -7.24 -7.88 7.10
CA LYS A 206 -7.53 -8.69 5.91
C LYS A 206 -9.03 -8.96 5.82
N ASP A 207 -9.52 -9.14 4.60
CA ASP A 207 -10.85 -9.66 4.35
C ASP A 207 -10.89 -11.21 4.54
N PRO A 208 -12.08 -11.81 4.58
CA PRO A 208 -12.21 -13.28 4.72
C PRO A 208 -11.56 -14.08 3.58
N GLN A 209 -11.29 -13.47 2.43
CA GLN A 209 -10.63 -14.07 1.26
C GLN A 209 -9.11 -13.85 1.27
N GLY A 210 -8.57 -13.21 2.33
CA GLY A 210 -7.14 -12.96 2.50
C GLY A 210 -6.62 -11.69 1.84
N GLY A 211 -7.47 -10.91 1.17
CA GLY A 211 -7.13 -9.60 0.61
C GLY A 211 -6.92 -8.55 1.71
N VAL A 212 -6.17 -7.50 1.40
CA VAL A 212 -5.99 -6.37 2.34
C VAL A 212 -7.19 -5.43 2.25
N ARG A 213 -8.02 -5.44 3.29
CA ARG A 213 -9.20 -4.58 3.38
C ARG A 213 -8.87 -3.16 3.86
N ARG A 214 -8.00 -3.06 4.86
CA ARG A 214 -7.58 -1.80 5.47
C ARG A 214 -6.13 -1.86 5.91
N ILE A 215 -5.46 -0.72 5.84
CA ILE A 215 -4.11 -0.56 6.40
C ILE A 215 -4.17 0.56 7.41
N PHE A 216 -3.65 0.31 8.60
CA PHE A 216 -3.54 1.31 9.64
C PHE A 216 -2.11 1.81 9.71
N VAL A 217 -1.97 3.13 9.80
CA VAL A 217 -0.70 3.82 10.03
C VAL A 217 -0.78 4.51 11.38
N GLN A 218 0.01 4.06 12.33
CA GLN A 218 0.18 4.71 13.63
C GLN A 218 0.77 6.11 13.44
N TYR A 219 0.23 7.13 14.09
CA TYR A 219 0.81 8.47 14.06
C TYR A 219 2.19 8.46 14.72
N SER A 220 3.12 9.18 14.13
CA SER A 220 4.45 9.43 14.68
C SER A 220 4.79 10.91 14.51
N GLU A 221 5.41 11.50 15.51
CA GLU A 221 5.95 12.86 15.44
C GLU A 221 7.12 12.93 14.46
N GLU A 222 7.83 11.81 14.26
CA GLU A 222 8.89 11.64 13.27
C GLU A 222 8.31 11.66 11.86
N GLU A 223 8.17 12.85 11.27
CA GLU A 223 7.59 13.07 9.94
C GLU A 223 8.17 12.14 8.86
N PRO A 224 9.51 11.93 8.76
CA PRO A 224 10.07 11.06 7.74
C PRO A 224 9.59 9.61 7.82
N LEU A 225 9.32 9.10 9.02
CA LEU A 225 8.80 7.73 9.23
C LEU A 225 7.31 7.68 8.95
N PHE A 226 6.55 8.64 9.46
CA PHE A 226 5.10 8.72 9.25
C PHE A 226 4.75 8.81 7.76
N PHE A 227 5.46 9.67 7.01
CA PHE A 227 5.21 9.82 5.58
C PHE A 227 5.54 8.53 4.79
N ARG A 228 6.62 7.82 5.13
CA ARG A 228 6.96 6.55 4.48
C ARG A 228 5.93 5.47 4.78
N ALA A 229 5.45 5.40 6.02
CA ALA A 229 4.36 4.49 6.38
C ALA A 229 3.08 4.80 5.59
N CYS A 230 2.70 6.08 5.44
CA CYS A 230 1.57 6.50 4.62
C CYS A 230 1.76 6.12 3.13
N VAL A 231 2.96 6.34 2.57
CA VAL A 231 3.29 5.94 1.20
C VAL A 231 3.21 4.42 1.03
N THR A 232 3.72 3.66 1.98
CA THR A 232 3.63 2.18 1.97
C THR A 232 2.17 1.72 2.00
N ALA A 233 1.34 2.33 2.85
CA ALA A 233 -0.09 2.03 2.91
C ALA A 233 -0.79 2.31 1.56
N MET A 234 -0.52 3.45 0.93
CA MET A 234 -1.07 3.77 -0.39
C MET A 234 -0.61 2.79 -1.47
N LYS A 235 0.69 2.45 -1.50
CA LYS A 235 1.25 1.48 -2.47
C LYS A 235 0.63 0.10 -2.32
N THR A 236 0.45 -0.39 -1.10
CA THR A 236 -0.18 -1.69 -0.84
C THR A 236 -1.64 -1.73 -1.31
N LEU A 237 -2.33 -0.58 -1.33
CA LEU A 237 -3.68 -0.44 -1.88
C LEU A 237 -3.69 -0.13 -3.40
N GLY A 238 -2.55 -0.20 -4.09
CA GLY A 238 -2.43 -0.08 -5.54
C GLY A 238 -2.06 1.30 -6.07
N VAL A 239 -1.82 2.31 -5.22
CA VAL A 239 -1.38 3.64 -5.66
C VAL A 239 0.13 3.74 -5.64
N THR A 240 0.76 3.67 -6.81
CA THR A 240 2.21 3.75 -6.96
C THR A 240 2.72 5.12 -7.41
N LYS A 241 1.84 6.00 -7.88
CA LYS A 241 2.11 7.33 -8.42
C LYS A 241 0.96 8.30 -8.08
N ASP A 242 1.10 9.55 -8.48
CA ASP A 242 0.07 10.61 -8.36
C ASP A 242 -0.17 11.14 -6.94
N TYR A 243 0.61 10.72 -5.93
CA TYR A 243 0.61 11.37 -4.62
C TYR A 243 1.73 12.44 -4.54
N THR A 244 1.45 13.50 -3.80
CA THR A 244 2.36 14.65 -3.63
C THR A 244 2.69 14.88 -2.16
N TYR A 245 3.69 15.72 -1.90
CA TYR A 245 3.99 16.18 -0.54
C TYR A 245 2.78 16.84 0.13
N ALA A 246 1.95 17.57 -0.63
CA ALA A 246 0.72 18.18 -0.10
C ALA A 246 -0.27 17.14 0.44
N HIS A 247 -0.41 15.98 -0.22
CA HIS A 247 -1.22 14.88 0.29
C HIS A 247 -0.70 14.35 1.63
N LEU A 248 0.63 14.14 1.75
CA LEU A 248 1.26 13.66 2.99
C LEU A 248 1.13 14.68 4.13
N SER A 249 1.35 15.96 3.85
CA SER A 249 1.17 17.06 4.81
C SER A 249 -0.29 17.14 5.28
N SER A 250 -1.26 16.96 4.37
CA SER A 250 -2.69 16.91 4.72
C SER A 250 -3.02 15.73 5.64
N LEU A 251 -2.41 14.56 5.43
CA LEU A 251 -2.57 13.41 6.33
C LEU A 251 -2.03 13.71 7.73
N ARG A 252 -0.86 14.36 7.83
CA ARG A 252 -0.28 14.76 9.10
C ARG A 252 -1.13 15.82 9.83
N SER A 253 -1.70 16.78 9.08
CA SER A 253 -2.56 17.83 9.64
C SER A 253 -3.80 17.29 10.34
N LEU A 254 -4.24 16.07 10.02
CA LEU A 254 -5.31 15.41 10.77
C LEU A 254 -4.97 15.20 12.25
N PHE A 255 -3.70 15.23 12.63
CA PHE A 255 -3.25 15.07 14.01
C PHE A 255 -2.78 16.38 14.64
N THR A 256 -2.17 17.27 13.84
CA THR A 256 -1.42 18.44 14.34
C THR A 256 -2.20 19.77 14.26
N SER A 257 -3.31 19.84 13.49
CA SER A 257 -4.08 21.08 13.37
C SER A 257 -4.98 21.33 14.58
N ASP A 258 -5.20 22.59 14.90
CA ASP A 258 -6.18 23.01 15.90
C ASP A 258 -7.57 22.46 15.53
N GLY A 259 -8.22 21.79 16.50
CA GLY A 259 -9.50 21.09 16.25
C GLY A 259 -9.39 19.77 15.49
N ALA A 260 -8.23 19.14 15.49
CA ALA A 260 -8.02 17.79 14.95
C ALA A 260 -8.92 16.78 15.69
N GLN A 261 -9.93 16.25 15.00
CA GLN A 261 -10.92 15.33 15.59
C GLN A 261 -10.83 13.93 14.96
N THR A 262 -11.06 12.91 15.79
CA THR A 262 -11.28 11.53 15.33
C THR A 262 -12.47 11.47 14.38
N GLY A 263 -12.34 10.72 13.29
CA GLY A 263 -13.39 10.55 12.27
C GLY A 263 -13.23 11.47 11.06
N LYS A 264 -12.35 12.49 11.08
CA LYS A 264 -12.00 13.26 9.88
C LYS A 264 -11.36 12.35 8.83
N GLU A 265 -11.67 12.61 7.57
CA GLU A 265 -11.28 11.80 6.41
C GLU A 265 -10.74 12.69 5.29
N ILE A 266 -9.74 12.17 4.58
CA ILE A 266 -9.16 12.80 3.38
C ILE A 266 -9.28 11.82 2.20
N SER A 267 -9.66 12.36 1.05
CA SER A 267 -9.62 11.65 -0.23
C SER A 267 -8.23 11.76 -0.84
N LEU A 268 -7.70 10.63 -1.28
CA LEU A 268 -6.39 10.49 -1.92
C LEU A 268 -6.56 10.00 -3.36
N PRO A 269 -5.52 10.06 -4.20
CA PRO A 269 -5.58 9.55 -5.57
C PRO A 269 -6.06 8.10 -5.66
N CYS A 270 -6.58 7.72 -6.83
CA CYS A 270 -7.05 6.36 -7.15
C CYS A 270 -8.15 5.84 -6.21
N GLY A 271 -8.98 6.71 -5.64
CA GLY A 271 -10.12 6.33 -4.80
C GLY A 271 -9.75 5.84 -3.41
N ILE A 272 -8.51 6.03 -2.96
CA ILE A 272 -8.13 5.75 -1.58
C ILE A 272 -8.73 6.82 -0.67
N ARG A 273 -9.18 6.39 0.49
CA ARG A 273 -9.58 7.22 1.62
C ARG A 273 -8.67 6.97 2.81
N ALA A 274 -8.32 8.04 3.53
CA ALA A 274 -7.59 7.96 4.79
C ALA A 274 -8.42 8.64 5.88
N LYS A 275 -8.81 7.88 6.91
CA LYS A 275 -9.64 8.34 8.01
C LYS A 275 -8.89 8.28 9.33
N ARG A 276 -8.89 9.38 10.07
CA ARG A 276 -8.31 9.40 11.41
C ARG A 276 -9.14 8.58 12.40
N ARG A 277 -8.48 7.67 13.09
CA ARG A 277 -9.01 6.88 14.20
C ARG A 277 -8.08 7.02 15.41
N TYR A 278 -8.44 7.90 16.35
CA TYR A 278 -7.64 8.23 17.54
C TYR A 278 -6.21 8.62 17.15
N ASP A 279 -5.25 7.74 17.39
CA ASP A 279 -3.80 7.90 17.20
C ASP A 279 -3.26 7.31 15.89
N ARG A 280 -4.14 6.85 14.99
CA ARG A 280 -3.78 6.22 13.71
C ARG A 280 -4.67 6.65 12.55
N LEU A 281 -4.18 6.44 11.31
CA LEU A 281 -4.96 6.56 10.08
C LEU A 281 -5.39 5.18 9.59
N ALA A 282 -6.62 5.05 9.14
CA ALA A 282 -7.11 3.89 8.41
C ALA A 282 -7.18 4.23 6.92
N PHE A 283 -6.40 3.54 6.09
CA PHE A 283 -6.41 3.64 4.63
C PHE A 283 -7.25 2.51 4.04
N TYR A 284 -8.10 2.82 3.07
CA TYR A 284 -8.97 1.86 2.38
C TYR A 284 -9.46 2.38 1.03
N LEU A 285 -9.90 1.48 0.15
CA LEU A 285 -10.51 1.85 -1.13
C LEU A 285 -11.98 2.21 -0.93
N SER A 286 -12.44 3.27 -1.59
CA SER A 286 -13.80 3.82 -1.46
C SER A 286 -14.91 2.79 -1.71
N GLU A 287 -14.70 1.84 -2.62
CA GLU A 287 -15.69 0.81 -2.98
C GLU A 287 -15.87 -0.28 -1.92
N ALA A 288 -14.84 -0.58 -1.15
CA ALA A 288 -14.92 -1.55 -0.06
C ALA A 288 -15.81 -1.09 1.09
N ASN A 289 -16.08 0.21 1.20
CA ASN A 289 -16.92 0.76 2.26
C ASN A 289 -18.42 0.71 1.91
N LYS A 290 -18.80 0.67 0.61
CA LYS A 290 -20.21 0.57 0.20
C LYS A 290 -20.82 -0.78 0.59
N ASN A 291 -20.04 -1.85 0.59
CA ASN A 291 -20.53 -3.19 0.98
C ASN A 291 -20.61 -3.34 2.52
N GLY A 292 -19.72 -2.69 3.28
CA GLY A 292 -19.78 -2.70 4.75
C GLY A 292 -20.98 -1.93 5.31
N ASP A 293 -21.33 -0.79 4.71
CA ASP A 293 -22.48 0.01 5.13
C ASP A 293 -23.83 -0.63 4.70
N ALA A 294 -23.84 -1.38 3.59
CA ALA A 294 -25.03 -2.11 3.14
C ALA A 294 -25.34 -3.36 3.98
N GLU A 295 -24.29 -4.08 4.45
CA GLU A 295 -24.47 -5.19 5.40
C GLU A 295 -24.82 -4.70 6.80
N SER A 296 -24.20 -3.59 7.25
CA SER A 296 -24.57 -2.96 8.52
C SER A 296 -26.01 -2.46 8.53
N ALA A 297 -26.52 -1.95 7.40
CA ALA A 297 -27.90 -1.50 7.27
C ALA A 297 -28.91 -2.66 7.25
N LYS A 298 -28.52 -3.82 6.69
CA LYS A 298 -29.38 -5.02 6.69
C LYS A 298 -29.41 -5.72 8.05
N SER A 299 -28.29 -5.76 8.77
CA SER A 299 -28.24 -6.37 10.12
C SER A 299 -28.86 -5.49 11.20
N ALA A 300 -29.02 -4.17 10.98
CA ALA A 300 -29.71 -3.29 11.92
C ALA A 300 -31.22 -3.59 12.10
N GLN A 301 -31.82 -4.42 11.26
CA GLN A 301 -33.22 -4.84 11.36
C GLN A 301 -33.45 -6.13 12.14
N ASN A 302 -32.39 -6.92 12.42
CA ASN A 302 -32.52 -8.14 13.20
C ASN A 302 -32.65 -7.81 14.70
N VAL A 303 -33.70 -8.31 15.30
CA VAL A 303 -33.99 -8.23 16.73
C VAL A 303 -34.27 -9.64 17.22
N GLU A 304 -33.45 -10.15 18.15
CA GLU A 304 -33.63 -11.47 18.72
C GLU A 304 -34.03 -11.35 20.20
N LYS A 305 -34.92 -12.21 20.66
CA LYS A 305 -35.27 -12.26 22.07
C LYS A 305 -34.12 -12.86 22.89
N PHE A 306 -33.93 -12.39 24.10
CA PHE A 306 -33.02 -12.99 25.08
C PHE A 306 -33.35 -14.45 25.27
N ARG A 307 -32.40 -15.37 24.98
CA ARG A 307 -32.55 -16.82 25.15
C ARG A 307 -31.21 -17.42 25.55
N LEU A 308 -31.26 -18.43 26.43
CA LEU A 308 -30.09 -19.24 26.74
C LEU A 308 -29.64 -20.03 25.50
N GLY A 309 -28.33 -20.17 25.33
CA GLY A 309 -27.71 -20.88 24.22
C GLY A 309 -26.72 -20.03 23.45
N GLU A 310 -26.27 -20.57 22.34
CA GLU A 310 -25.36 -19.86 21.41
C GLU A 310 -26.17 -19.18 20.29
N THR A 311 -25.76 -17.97 19.91
CA THR A 311 -26.32 -17.25 18.75
C THR A 311 -25.24 -16.46 18.02
N ASP A 312 -25.39 -16.31 16.71
CA ASP A 312 -24.52 -15.49 15.87
C ASP A 312 -25.21 -14.15 15.58
N PHE A 313 -24.58 -13.05 15.99
CA PHE A 313 -25.15 -11.73 15.79
C PHE A 313 -24.07 -10.69 15.46
N LEU A 314 -24.25 -9.95 14.37
CA LEU A 314 -23.29 -8.92 13.87
C LEU A 314 -21.86 -9.46 13.69
N GLY A 315 -21.70 -10.69 13.19
CA GLY A 315 -20.38 -11.32 13.00
C GLY A 315 -19.68 -11.70 14.29
N LYS A 316 -20.43 -11.79 15.39
CA LYS A 316 -19.94 -12.30 16.70
C LYS A 316 -20.73 -13.51 17.12
N LYS A 317 -20.03 -14.49 17.70
CA LYS A 317 -20.66 -15.60 18.43
C LYS A 317 -20.91 -15.17 19.87
N ILE A 318 -22.12 -15.39 20.37
CA ILE A 318 -22.55 -14.98 21.70
C ILE A 318 -23.08 -16.21 22.39
N LEU A 319 -22.50 -16.57 23.54
CA LEU A 319 -23.03 -17.57 24.46
C LEU A 319 -23.76 -16.88 25.62
N ILE A 320 -24.96 -17.31 25.89
CA ILE A 320 -25.77 -16.90 27.05
C ILE A 320 -26.10 -18.17 27.88
N THR A 321 -25.63 -18.23 29.11
CA THR A 321 -25.77 -19.44 29.94
C THR A 321 -25.91 -19.09 31.41
N GLU A 322 -26.62 -19.96 32.19
CA GLU A 322 -26.65 -19.91 33.65
C GLU A 322 -25.47 -20.70 34.24
N ASP A 323 -24.79 -21.52 33.46
CA ASP A 323 -23.65 -22.34 33.88
C ASP A 323 -22.34 -21.58 33.75
N LYS A 324 -21.70 -21.29 34.88
CA LYS A 324 -20.41 -20.61 34.93
C LYS A 324 -19.31 -21.41 34.24
N ALA A 325 -19.28 -22.73 34.41
CA ALA A 325 -18.24 -23.57 33.80
C ALA A 325 -18.36 -23.60 32.26
N ALA A 326 -19.59 -23.59 31.73
CA ALA A 326 -19.84 -23.47 30.29
C ALA A 326 -19.35 -22.12 29.75
N ALA A 327 -19.56 -21.02 30.49
CA ALA A 327 -19.06 -19.70 30.11
C ALA A 327 -17.52 -19.62 30.10
N GLU A 328 -16.87 -20.20 31.10
CA GLU A 328 -15.41 -20.28 31.23
C GLU A 328 -14.81 -21.10 30.07
N ASN A 329 -15.34 -22.30 29.80
CA ASN A 329 -14.91 -23.15 28.69
C ASN A 329 -15.08 -22.47 27.33
N PHE A 330 -16.18 -21.75 27.12
CA PHE A 330 -16.41 -21.00 25.87
C PHE A 330 -15.41 -19.84 25.75
N SER A 331 -15.14 -19.12 26.82
CA SER A 331 -14.15 -18.05 26.87
C SER A 331 -12.74 -18.55 26.52
N GLU A 332 -12.29 -19.65 27.14
CA GLU A 332 -10.97 -20.24 26.87
C GLU A 332 -10.82 -20.71 25.42
N LYS A 333 -11.85 -21.39 24.90
CA LYS A 333 -11.88 -21.87 23.51
C LYS A 333 -11.76 -20.72 22.47
N HIS A 334 -12.17 -19.51 22.83
CA HIS A 334 -12.18 -18.33 21.95
C HIS A 334 -11.21 -17.24 22.46
N GLY A 335 -10.02 -17.63 22.90
CA GLY A 335 -8.91 -16.71 23.17
C GLY A 335 -9.05 -15.85 24.43
N GLY A 336 -9.81 -16.30 25.44
CA GLY A 336 -9.99 -15.57 26.69
C GLY A 336 -11.00 -14.42 26.61
N ALA A 337 -12.07 -14.59 25.83
CA ALA A 337 -13.13 -13.60 25.67
C ALA A 337 -13.74 -13.19 27.02
N LYS A 338 -14.02 -11.89 27.20
CA LYS A 338 -14.53 -11.34 28.44
C LYS A 338 -15.90 -11.95 28.83
N ILE A 339 -15.99 -12.49 30.00
CA ILE A 339 -17.24 -13.00 30.58
C ILE A 339 -17.93 -11.86 31.34
N LEU A 340 -19.16 -11.55 30.95
CA LEU A 340 -20.04 -10.61 31.63
C LEU A 340 -21.09 -11.43 32.42
N TYR A 341 -21.48 -10.95 33.56
CA TYR A 341 -22.53 -11.60 34.37
C TYR A 341 -23.55 -10.58 34.88
N ALA A 342 -24.82 -10.95 34.83
CA ALA A 342 -25.93 -10.08 35.15
C ALA A 342 -27.04 -10.83 35.88
N ASP A 343 -27.97 -10.10 36.49
CA ASP A 343 -29.18 -10.61 37.08
C ASP A 343 -30.14 -11.09 35.98
N GLU A 344 -30.50 -12.38 35.99
CA GLU A 344 -31.32 -13.01 34.97
C GLU A 344 -32.72 -12.39 34.90
N GLU A 345 -33.40 -12.16 36.04
CA GLU A 345 -34.74 -11.54 36.06
C GLU A 345 -34.77 -10.16 35.38
N LYS A 346 -33.71 -9.38 35.56
CA LYS A 346 -33.58 -8.04 34.97
C LYS A 346 -33.17 -8.04 33.51
N THR A 347 -32.65 -9.14 33.00
CA THR A 347 -32.23 -9.27 31.57
C THR A 347 -33.21 -10.07 30.73
N SER A 348 -34.11 -10.85 31.35
CA SER A 348 -35.05 -11.72 30.64
C SER A 348 -35.96 -11.02 29.61
N ARG A 349 -36.24 -9.73 29.80
CA ARG A 349 -37.05 -8.90 28.89
C ARG A 349 -36.22 -8.21 27.78
N CYS A 350 -34.92 -8.37 27.79
CA CYS A 350 -34.07 -7.75 26.82
C CYS A 350 -34.20 -8.39 25.45
N VAL A 351 -33.91 -7.60 24.45
CA VAL A 351 -33.73 -8.02 23.05
C VAL A 351 -32.30 -7.76 22.61
N LEU A 352 -31.74 -8.70 21.89
CA LEU A 352 -30.45 -8.55 21.22
C LEU A 352 -30.65 -7.77 19.93
N ARG A 353 -29.98 -6.66 19.79
CA ARG A 353 -30.06 -5.81 18.61
C ARG A 353 -28.81 -4.95 18.41
N ALA A 354 -28.68 -4.35 17.22
CA ALA A 354 -27.71 -3.30 16.97
C ALA A 354 -28.10 -2.00 17.68
N ARG A 355 -27.13 -1.11 17.82
CA ARG A 355 -27.31 0.23 18.39
C ARG A 355 -28.31 1.07 17.60
N ARG A 356 -29.09 1.90 18.31
CA ARG A 356 -30.03 2.86 17.76
C ARG A 356 -29.78 4.28 18.28
N ALA A 357 -30.26 5.27 17.54
CA ALA A 357 -30.29 6.64 18.04
C ALA A 357 -31.17 6.75 19.28
N GLY A 358 -30.72 7.46 20.31
CA GLY A 358 -31.44 7.60 21.57
C GLY A 358 -31.14 6.52 22.62
N ASP A 359 -30.30 5.54 22.34
CA ASP A 359 -29.89 4.53 23.33
C ASP A 359 -29.15 5.17 24.51
N MET A 360 -29.52 4.71 25.71
CA MET A 360 -28.99 5.19 27.00
C MET A 360 -28.43 4.02 27.80
N ILE A 361 -27.41 4.27 28.60
CA ILE A 361 -26.85 3.31 29.55
C ILE A 361 -26.74 3.93 30.93
N GLU A 362 -26.99 3.16 31.96
CA GLU A 362 -26.75 3.52 33.35
C GLU A 362 -25.39 3.01 33.78
N LYS A 363 -24.50 3.97 34.17
CA LYS A 363 -23.12 3.65 34.50
C LYS A 363 -23.01 3.13 35.95
N PHE A 364 -21.99 2.32 36.22
CA PHE A 364 -21.56 2.01 37.57
C PHE A 364 -21.25 3.28 38.39
N GLY A 365 -21.78 3.35 39.62
CA GLY A 365 -21.69 4.53 40.46
C GLY A 365 -22.78 5.59 40.17
N GLY A 366 -23.77 5.22 39.37
CA GLY A 366 -24.96 6.02 39.07
C GLY A 366 -24.82 6.99 37.91
N GLY A 367 -25.97 7.42 37.42
CA GLY A 367 -26.12 8.40 36.35
C GLY A 367 -26.31 7.79 34.96
N ARG A 368 -27.35 8.29 34.31
CA ARG A 368 -27.78 7.86 32.96
C ARG A 368 -27.03 8.66 31.89
N LYS A 369 -26.44 7.99 30.89
CA LYS A 369 -25.64 8.62 29.82
C LYS A 369 -26.06 8.12 28.45
N ALA A 370 -26.07 9.00 27.45
CA ALA A 370 -26.26 8.59 26.07
C ALA A 370 -25.17 7.59 25.65
N LEU A 371 -25.58 6.43 25.10
CA LEU A 371 -24.67 5.36 24.71
C LEU A 371 -23.56 5.86 23.76
N LYS A 372 -23.90 6.76 22.82
CA LYS A 372 -22.91 7.38 21.93
C LYS A 372 -21.78 8.04 22.70
N LYS A 373 -22.09 8.85 23.70
CA LYS A 373 -21.11 9.55 24.51
C LYS A 373 -20.34 8.60 25.42
N TYR A 374 -21.01 7.55 25.94
CA TYR A 374 -20.40 6.52 26.75
C TYR A 374 -19.34 5.72 25.99
N LEU A 375 -19.66 5.27 24.77
CA LEU A 375 -18.72 4.50 23.91
C LEU A 375 -17.56 5.38 23.43
N THR A 376 -17.79 6.65 23.16
CA THR A 376 -16.72 7.64 22.85
C THR A 376 -15.74 7.79 23.99
N ASP A 377 -16.22 7.88 25.25
CA ASP A 377 -15.37 8.00 26.43
C ASP A 377 -14.54 6.69 26.65
N LYS A 378 -15.07 5.56 26.26
CA LYS A 378 -14.37 4.27 26.27
C LYS A 378 -13.45 4.08 25.02
N LYS A 379 -13.30 5.10 24.18
CA LYS A 379 -12.50 5.12 22.94
C LYS A 379 -12.94 4.07 21.91
N ILE A 380 -14.19 3.67 21.92
CA ILE A 380 -14.79 2.78 20.91
C ILE A 380 -15.25 3.63 19.73
N SER A 381 -14.75 3.32 18.53
CA SER A 381 -15.07 4.06 17.32
C SER A 381 -16.54 3.94 16.93
N ALA A 382 -17.03 4.85 16.09
CA ALA A 382 -18.42 4.80 15.58
C ALA A 382 -18.71 3.50 14.82
N GLU A 383 -17.71 3.00 14.06
CA GLU A 383 -17.83 1.76 13.27
C GLU A 383 -17.83 0.52 14.17
N GLU A 384 -16.91 0.45 15.12
CA GLU A 384 -16.92 -0.62 16.14
C GLU A 384 -18.21 -0.62 16.94
N SER A 385 -18.70 0.58 17.31
CA SER A 385 -19.97 0.77 18.01
C SER A 385 -21.17 0.28 17.21
N ALA A 386 -21.16 0.41 15.89
CA ALA A 386 -22.23 -0.08 15.01
C ALA A 386 -22.29 -1.62 14.96
N MET A 387 -21.15 -2.29 15.20
CA MET A 387 -21.02 -3.76 15.18
C MET A 387 -21.08 -4.38 16.57
N LEU A 388 -21.40 -3.60 17.61
CA LEU A 388 -21.57 -4.12 18.97
C LEU A 388 -22.98 -4.69 19.16
N PRO A 389 -23.10 -6.00 19.48
CA PRO A 389 -24.38 -6.57 19.91
C PRO A 389 -24.75 -6.01 21.29
N LEU A 390 -26.00 -5.55 21.41
CA LEU A 390 -26.51 -4.95 22.63
C LEU A 390 -27.75 -5.71 23.12
N PHE A 391 -27.81 -6.04 24.41
CA PHE A 391 -29.05 -6.42 25.04
C PHE A 391 -29.72 -5.18 25.62
N CYS A 392 -30.94 -4.91 25.13
CA CYS A 392 -31.68 -3.69 25.45
C CYS A 392 -33.12 -3.98 25.86
N GLU A 393 -33.65 -3.19 26.78
CA GLU A 393 -35.09 -3.07 27.05
C GLU A 393 -35.54 -1.67 26.57
N GLY A 394 -36.26 -1.63 25.44
CA GLY A 394 -36.54 -0.34 24.75
C GLY A 394 -35.24 0.36 24.31
N ASN A 395 -35.03 1.59 24.80
CA ASN A 395 -33.80 2.36 24.56
C ASN A 395 -32.76 2.22 25.67
N ASP A 396 -33.05 1.44 26.73
CA ASP A 396 -32.12 1.22 27.83
C ASP A 396 -31.22 0.01 27.55
N VAL A 397 -29.93 0.28 27.38
CA VAL A 397 -28.89 -0.71 27.15
C VAL A 397 -28.54 -1.38 28.49
N LYS A 398 -28.76 -2.67 28.58
CA LYS A 398 -28.49 -3.49 29.75
C LYS A 398 -27.12 -4.18 29.71
N ILE A 399 -26.76 -4.69 28.52
CA ILE A 399 -25.44 -5.34 28.29
C ILE A 399 -24.87 -4.89 26.97
N ILE A 400 -23.60 -4.47 26.96
CA ILE A 400 -22.78 -4.26 25.77
C ILE A 400 -21.90 -5.48 25.64
N CYS A 401 -22.22 -6.40 24.71
CA CYS A 401 -21.52 -7.68 24.57
C CYS A 401 -20.01 -7.49 24.39
N GLY A 402 -19.23 -8.27 25.15
CA GLY A 402 -17.78 -8.21 25.17
C GLY A 402 -17.17 -6.96 25.83
N THR A 403 -18.00 -6.01 26.28
CA THR A 403 -17.54 -4.74 26.84
C THR A 403 -17.91 -4.58 28.31
N GLU A 404 -19.20 -4.40 28.64
CA GLU A 404 -19.65 -4.06 29.99
C GLU A 404 -21.17 -4.26 30.16
N ILE A 405 -21.62 -4.33 31.42
CA ILE A 405 -23.04 -4.32 31.78
C ILE A 405 -23.47 -2.96 32.32
N SER A 406 -24.78 -2.68 32.32
CA SER A 406 -25.39 -1.53 32.99
C SER A 406 -25.50 -1.78 34.51
N GLU A 407 -25.38 -0.74 35.31
CA GLU A 407 -25.66 -0.82 36.78
C GLU A 407 -27.02 -1.40 37.06
N SER A 408 -28.02 -1.13 36.22
CA SER A 408 -29.41 -1.61 36.39
C SER A 408 -29.57 -3.14 36.41
N VAL A 409 -28.61 -3.88 35.82
CA VAL A 409 -28.65 -5.37 35.77
C VAL A 409 -27.56 -6.02 36.59
N LYS A 410 -26.88 -5.26 37.45
CA LYS A 410 -25.87 -5.75 38.35
C LYS A 410 -26.41 -6.83 39.29
N VAL A 411 -25.58 -7.83 39.50
CA VAL A 411 -25.82 -8.86 40.52
C VAL A 411 -25.74 -8.25 41.92
N THR A 412 -26.74 -8.54 42.77
CA THR A 412 -26.85 -8.06 44.12
C THR A 412 -27.17 -9.24 45.07
N GLU A 413 -27.17 -9.02 46.37
CA GLU A 413 -27.52 -10.04 47.38
C GLU A 413 -28.93 -10.64 47.18
N ASN A 414 -29.83 -9.90 46.50
CA ASN A 414 -31.20 -10.32 46.19
C ASN A 414 -31.34 -11.04 44.85
N THR A 415 -30.26 -11.21 44.09
CA THR A 415 -30.29 -11.91 42.80
C THR A 415 -30.46 -13.39 42.97
N LYS A 416 -31.55 -13.94 42.43
CA LYS A 416 -31.89 -15.38 42.55
C LYS A 416 -31.11 -16.23 41.52
N LYS A 417 -30.89 -15.69 40.32
CA LYS A 417 -30.21 -16.38 39.22
C LYS A 417 -29.28 -15.43 38.50
N ILE A 418 -28.11 -15.95 38.16
CA ILE A 418 -27.08 -15.21 37.41
C ILE A 418 -27.00 -15.75 35.99
N VAL A 419 -26.97 -14.89 35.02
CA VAL A 419 -26.70 -15.22 33.62
C VAL A 419 -25.31 -14.71 33.21
N TYR A 420 -24.57 -15.55 32.51
CA TYR A 420 -23.27 -15.24 31.93
C TYR A 420 -23.41 -15.01 30.46
N VAL A 421 -22.78 -13.93 29.96
CA VAL A 421 -22.75 -13.55 28.54
C VAL A 421 -21.32 -13.43 28.07
N VAL A 422 -20.94 -14.23 27.09
CA VAL A 422 -19.61 -14.24 26.50
C VAL A 422 -19.76 -13.94 25.00
N SER A 423 -18.93 -13.06 24.47
CA SER A 423 -18.98 -12.69 23.05
C SER A 423 -17.57 -12.68 22.46
N CYS A 424 -17.39 -13.38 21.34
CA CYS A 424 -16.15 -13.41 20.55
C CYS A 424 -16.41 -13.06 19.08
N THR A 425 -15.39 -12.78 18.31
CA THR A 425 -15.49 -12.71 16.84
C THR A 425 -15.79 -14.11 16.30
N ALA A 426 -16.72 -14.22 15.36
CA ALA A 426 -16.88 -15.46 14.61
C ALA A 426 -15.60 -15.67 13.77
N ASP A 427 -15.04 -16.90 13.83
CA ASP A 427 -13.87 -17.32 13.03
C ASP A 427 -14.18 -17.30 11.54
#